data_b905262b5077e637cf5e4517854e8165
#
_entry.id   b905262b5077e637cf5e4517854e8165
#
_cell.length_a   1.000
_cell.length_b   1.000
_cell.length_c   1.000
_cell.angle_alpha   90.00
_cell.angle_beta   90.00
_cell.angle_gamma   90.00
#
_symmetry.space_group_name_H-M   'P 1'
#
loop_
_entity.id
_entity.type
_entity.pdbx_description
1 polymer ?
#
loop_
_entity_poly.entity_id
_entity_poly.type
_entity_poly.pdbx_seq_one_letter_code
_entity_poly.pdbx_strand_id
1 'polypeptide(L)'
;MDYKRLPYGVADYTWIKSQNRYCADKTMYIPKMEEAGDFLYLIRPRRFGKSVFLTMLQAYYDIEKKDSFHTTFKDTWIESHPTEGLGQYQVLYFDFSRAAAGQGSLEENFNIYCNSVLDGFIKKYAAYYDEDFNMEEYLGFSGASYKLNALNTYSKSKGTQLYLIIDEYDNFTNNILSEEGEAVYHALTHAQGFYRDFFKLFKGMFQRIMMMGVSPVTVNDLNSGYNIGTNLSMDPMFNMMLGFSENEVREMIEYYREVGLIKVPTDQLITDMKPWYDNYCFAKDSLVTDPKMFNSDMVIYYLRHFIRFGKAPDEMVDPNTMTDYAKMKKIIFLDKLQGDRKSVLKEIINQGYIWAELRESFPAEDLVDPDLFPSLLYYYGMLTIIGKRGRRVKLGIPNENVRRQYYGYVLDEYNRDAKINNNHLADRYDVMALDGNIKPAIEYIAEGYRNCTSIHSSIQAERNLQGFIAAYLNHSGYYYIIQEMELNGGYCDLTMIPDLTRFPEVAHAYLLELKYLKTGDTDEEGNKALEEARTQLEQYAQDTRLPQLMNGKPIHKIAIIYKGNDLWKITEC
;
A
#
# COMPACT_ATOMS: atom_id res chain seq x y z
N MET A 1 6.59 -23.73 26.50
CA MET A 1 5.62 -24.05 25.44
C MET A 1 6.28 -23.68 24.12
N ASP A 2 6.38 -24.63 23.21
CA ASP A 2 7.07 -24.43 21.94
C ASP A 2 6.02 -24.05 20.87
N TYR A 3 5.71 -22.75 20.78
CA TYR A 3 4.79 -22.23 19.78
C TYR A 3 5.55 -21.40 18.74
N LYS A 4 5.05 -21.35 17.50
CA LYS A 4 5.60 -20.54 16.41
C LYS A 4 5.39 -19.05 16.71
N ARG A 5 6.45 -18.28 16.90
CA ARG A 5 6.36 -16.82 17.10
C ARG A 5 6.05 -16.12 15.78
N LEU A 6 5.38 -14.97 15.83
CA LEU A 6 5.17 -14.13 14.65
C LEU A 6 6.51 -13.59 14.09
N PRO A 7 6.68 -13.53 12.74
CA PRO A 7 7.92 -13.09 12.11
C PRO A 7 7.98 -11.56 11.90
N TYR A 8 7.58 -10.78 12.89
CA TYR A 8 7.57 -9.32 12.78
C TYR A 8 8.96 -8.75 12.50
N GLY A 9 9.07 -7.91 11.45
CA GLY A 9 10.33 -7.28 11.05
C GLY A 9 11.37 -8.23 10.42
N VAL A 10 10.95 -9.41 9.98
CA VAL A 10 11.84 -10.42 9.36
C VAL A 10 11.46 -10.63 7.90
N ALA A 11 12.44 -10.53 7.02
CA ALA A 11 12.29 -10.66 5.58
C ALA A 11 12.98 -11.91 4.97
N ASP A 12 13.67 -12.74 5.77
CA ASP A 12 14.38 -13.94 5.32
C ASP A 12 13.59 -15.20 5.64
N TYR A 13 13.16 -15.92 4.59
CA TYR A 13 12.35 -17.13 4.70
C TYR A 13 13.13 -18.27 5.41
N THR A 14 14.42 -18.46 5.08
CA THR A 14 15.24 -19.51 5.70
C THR A 14 15.37 -19.27 7.20
N TRP A 15 15.57 -18.01 7.60
CA TRP A 15 15.61 -17.63 9.00
C TRP A 15 14.25 -17.86 9.70
N ILE A 16 13.14 -17.49 9.08
CA ILE A 16 11.77 -17.72 9.59
C ILE A 16 11.56 -19.20 9.89
N LYS A 17 11.91 -20.09 8.96
CA LYS A 17 11.77 -21.54 9.11
C LYS A 17 12.73 -22.11 10.15
N SER A 18 14.00 -21.70 10.15
CA SER A 18 15.02 -22.17 11.10
C SER A 18 14.69 -21.80 12.55
N GLN A 19 14.04 -20.66 12.76
CA GLN A 19 13.62 -20.20 14.09
C GLN A 19 12.20 -20.64 14.46
N ASN A 20 11.62 -21.60 13.74
CA ASN A 20 10.27 -22.11 13.95
C ASN A 20 9.25 -20.98 14.13
N ARG A 21 9.24 -20.01 13.22
CA ARG A 21 8.25 -18.93 13.23
C ARG A 21 7.06 -19.27 12.36
N TYR A 22 5.93 -18.60 12.63
CA TYR A 22 4.75 -18.74 11.80
C TYR A 22 5.02 -18.21 10.39
N CYS A 23 4.61 -18.96 9.37
CA CYS A 23 4.74 -18.57 7.96
C CYS A 23 3.54 -19.12 7.21
N ALA A 24 2.75 -18.25 6.59
CA ALA A 24 1.73 -18.68 5.66
C ALA A 24 2.39 -19.30 4.41
N ASP A 25 1.87 -20.42 3.96
CA ASP A 25 2.43 -21.14 2.82
C ASP A 25 2.03 -20.48 1.50
N LYS A 26 3.03 -20.00 0.77
CA LYS A 26 2.88 -19.46 -0.60
C LYS A 26 3.66 -20.28 -1.63
N THR A 27 4.16 -21.44 -1.25
CA THR A 27 5.03 -22.24 -2.11
C THR A 27 4.32 -22.82 -3.34
N MET A 28 2.99 -22.94 -3.32
CA MET A 28 2.18 -23.36 -4.47
C MET A 28 2.27 -22.39 -5.67
N TYR A 29 2.85 -21.20 -5.48
CA TYR A 29 3.11 -20.26 -6.58
C TYR A 29 4.39 -20.56 -7.36
N ILE A 30 5.29 -21.39 -6.83
CA ILE A 30 6.54 -21.76 -7.52
C ILE A 30 6.26 -22.39 -8.90
N PRO A 31 5.52 -23.51 -9.03
CA PRO A 31 5.23 -24.08 -10.35
C PRO A 31 4.43 -23.13 -11.25
N LYS A 32 3.49 -22.34 -10.71
CA LYS A 32 2.75 -21.35 -11.49
C LYS A 32 3.66 -20.27 -12.10
N MET A 33 4.70 -19.87 -11.39
CA MET A 33 5.70 -18.94 -11.91
C MET A 33 6.55 -19.61 -13.00
N GLU A 34 6.91 -20.87 -12.83
CA GLU A 34 7.64 -21.63 -13.86
C GLU A 34 6.85 -21.75 -15.16
N GLU A 35 5.52 -21.92 -15.06
CA GLU A 35 4.60 -21.95 -16.22
C GLU A 35 4.41 -20.57 -16.85
N ALA A 36 4.45 -19.48 -16.06
CA ALA A 36 4.24 -18.12 -16.56
C ALA A 36 5.42 -17.61 -17.41
N GLY A 37 6.63 -18.14 -17.21
CA GLY A 37 7.80 -17.83 -18.02
C GLY A 37 9.11 -17.79 -17.23
N ASP A 38 10.19 -17.48 -17.96
CA ASP A 38 11.52 -17.45 -17.37
C ASP A 38 11.92 -16.07 -16.84
N PHE A 39 11.37 -15.00 -17.42
CA PHE A 39 11.67 -13.62 -17.04
C PHE A 39 10.41 -12.96 -16.50
N LEU A 40 10.34 -12.79 -15.18
CA LEU A 40 9.14 -12.35 -14.49
C LEU A 40 9.40 -11.09 -13.68
N TYR A 41 8.39 -10.23 -13.61
CA TYR A 41 8.39 -9.15 -12.63
C TYR A 41 7.01 -8.95 -12.01
N LEU A 42 7.01 -8.47 -10.76
CA LEU A 42 5.81 -8.21 -9.99
C LEU A 42 5.90 -6.87 -9.27
N ILE A 43 4.89 -6.05 -9.45
CA ILE A 43 4.71 -4.80 -8.73
C ILE A 43 3.65 -5.00 -7.66
N ARG A 44 3.98 -4.73 -6.40
CA ARG A 44 3.06 -4.78 -5.26
C ARG A 44 3.38 -3.66 -4.28
N PRO A 45 2.39 -3.15 -3.57
CA PRO A 45 2.64 -2.17 -2.51
C PRO A 45 3.66 -2.67 -1.48
N ARG A 46 4.20 -1.75 -0.70
CA ARG A 46 5.09 -2.11 0.40
C ARG A 46 4.36 -2.94 1.45
N ARG A 47 5.13 -3.76 2.20
CA ARG A 47 4.63 -4.53 3.35
C ARG A 47 3.69 -5.70 3.01
N PHE A 48 3.71 -6.20 1.76
CA PHE A 48 2.97 -7.39 1.33
C PHE A 48 3.79 -8.69 1.34
N GLY A 49 5.02 -8.69 1.88
CA GLY A 49 5.85 -9.89 1.99
C GLY A 49 6.71 -10.20 0.76
N LYS A 50 7.01 -9.22 -0.11
CA LYS A 50 7.87 -9.38 -1.31
C LYS A 50 9.21 -10.04 -1.00
N SER A 51 9.97 -9.49 -0.06
CA SER A 51 11.31 -9.98 0.28
C SER A 51 11.29 -11.38 0.88
N VAL A 52 10.28 -11.71 1.70
CA VAL A 52 10.10 -13.09 2.23
C VAL A 52 9.87 -14.06 1.09
N PHE A 53 9.04 -13.70 0.12
CA PHE A 53 8.77 -14.54 -1.04
C PHE A 53 10.01 -14.72 -1.93
N LEU A 54 10.77 -13.65 -2.19
CA LEU A 54 12.00 -13.71 -2.98
C LEU A 54 13.10 -14.56 -2.28
N THR A 55 13.24 -14.45 -0.97
CA THR A 55 14.19 -15.29 -0.22
C THR A 55 13.71 -16.75 -0.13
N MET A 56 12.40 -17.01 -0.21
CA MET A 56 11.85 -18.36 -0.37
C MET A 56 12.23 -18.94 -1.75
N LEU A 57 12.12 -18.16 -2.84
CA LEU A 57 12.57 -18.59 -4.16
C LEU A 57 14.08 -18.86 -4.16
N GLN A 58 14.86 -17.96 -3.56
CA GLN A 58 16.31 -18.19 -3.39
C GLN A 58 16.61 -19.50 -2.69
N ALA A 59 15.91 -19.80 -1.58
CA ALA A 59 16.11 -21.04 -0.84
C ALA A 59 15.69 -22.29 -1.66
N TYR A 60 14.70 -22.17 -2.54
CA TYR A 60 14.19 -23.27 -3.35
C TYR A 60 15.10 -23.59 -4.54
N TYR A 61 15.54 -22.58 -5.29
CA TYR A 61 16.26 -22.75 -6.53
C TYR A 61 17.78 -22.93 -6.36
N ASP A 62 18.33 -22.51 -5.21
CA ASP A 62 19.76 -22.50 -4.95
C ASP A 62 20.35 -23.90 -4.84
N ILE A 63 21.34 -24.20 -5.70
CA ILE A 63 22.02 -25.49 -5.74
C ILE A 63 22.68 -25.85 -4.39
N GLU A 64 23.19 -24.87 -3.65
CA GLU A 64 23.79 -25.05 -2.31
C GLU A 64 22.74 -25.35 -1.22
N LYS A 65 21.45 -25.19 -1.52
CA LYS A 65 20.35 -25.41 -0.58
C LYS A 65 19.59 -26.71 -0.84
N LYS A 66 19.94 -27.46 -1.88
CA LYS A 66 19.25 -28.69 -2.29
C LYS A 66 19.14 -29.71 -1.16
N ASP A 67 20.21 -29.97 -0.43
CA ASP A 67 20.23 -30.95 0.66
C ASP A 67 19.39 -30.52 1.87
N SER A 68 19.17 -29.20 2.05
CA SER A 68 18.35 -28.66 3.12
C SER A 68 16.89 -28.53 2.78
N PHE A 69 16.45 -28.95 1.58
CA PHE A 69 15.09 -28.75 1.08
C PHE A 69 14.02 -29.27 2.06
N HIS A 70 14.06 -30.53 2.44
CA HIS A 70 13.07 -31.13 3.35
C HIS A 70 13.04 -30.48 4.74
N THR A 71 14.14 -29.87 5.18
CA THR A 71 14.16 -29.14 6.46
C THR A 71 13.57 -27.75 6.30
N THR A 72 13.94 -27.03 5.23
CA THR A 72 13.53 -25.64 4.99
C THR A 72 12.06 -25.55 4.56
N PHE A 73 11.61 -26.49 3.73
CA PHE A 73 10.25 -26.52 3.19
C PHE A 73 9.32 -27.51 3.89
N LYS A 74 9.72 -27.99 5.07
CA LYS A 74 8.91 -28.89 5.89
C LYS A 74 7.50 -28.31 6.11
N ASP A 75 6.50 -29.14 5.98
CA ASP A 75 5.08 -28.81 6.16
C ASP A 75 4.56 -27.73 5.18
N THR A 76 5.15 -27.65 3.96
CA THR A 76 4.68 -26.77 2.89
C THR A 76 4.15 -27.57 1.70
N TRP A 77 3.36 -26.93 0.86
CA TRP A 77 2.79 -27.56 -0.33
C TRP A 77 3.89 -28.07 -1.28
N ILE A 78 4.95 -27.29 -1.49
CA ILE A 78 6.04 -27.64 -2.42
C ILE A 78 6.89 -28.83 -1.94
N GLU A 79 6.91 -29.11 -0.65
CA GLU A 79 7.62 -30.28 -0.12
C GLU A 79 7.11 -31.59 -0.75
N SER A 80 5.79 -31.67 -0.97
CA SER A 80 5.13 -32.82 -1.60
C SER A 80 5.03 -32.71 -3.12
N HIS A 81 5.32 -31.54 -3.71
CA HIS A 81 5.17 -31.24 -5.13
C HIS A 81 6.41 -30.52 -5.70
N PRO A 82 7.62 -31.04 -5.50
CA PRO A 82 8.82 -30.38 -6.00
C PRO A 82 8.83 -30.34 -7.53
N THR A 83 9.37 -29.25 -8.10
CA THR A 83 9.53 -29.09 -9.54
C THR A 83 10.94 -29.51 -9.99
N GLU A 84 11.17 -29.61 -11.29
CA GLU A 84 12.50 -29.88 -11.85
C GLU A 84 13.51 -28.79 -11.54
N GLY A 85 13.04 -27.56 -11.24
CA GLY A 85 13.89 -26.43 -10.89
C GLY A 85 14.51 -26.46 -9.50
N LEU A 86 14.11 -27.40 -8.63
CA LEU A 86 14.62 -27.53 -7.25
C LEU A 86 16.14 -27.69 -7.19
N GLY A 87 16.83 -26.71 -6.59
CA GLY A 87 18.27 -26.76 -6.38
C GLY A 87 19.09 -26.91 -7.66
N GLN A 88 18.67 -26.22 -8.75
CA GLN A 88 19.34 -26.32 -10.05
C GLN A 88 20.19 -25.10 -10.41
N TYR A 89 20.09 -23.99 -9.66
CA TYR A 89 20.66 -22.73 -10.06
C TYR A 89 21.69 -22.20 -9.08
N GLN A 90 22.68 -21.49 -9.59
CA GLN A 90 23.43 -20.53 -8.80
C GLN A 90 22.59 -19.23 -8.76
N VAL A 91 22.13 -18.83 -7.57
CA VAL A 91 21.19 -17.72 -7.41
C VAL A 91 21.92 -16.44 -7.04
N LEU A 92 21.88 -15.45 -7.92
CA LEU A 92 22.36 -14.09 -7.67
C LEU A 92 21.20 -13.23 -7.16
N TYR A 93 21.35 -12.65 -5.97
CA TYR A 93 20.32 -11.86 -5.30
C TYR A 93 20.79 -10.42 -5.09
N PHE A 94 20.10 -9.45 -5.68
CA PHE A 94 20.29 -8.03 -5.41
C PHE A 94 19.13 -7.46 -4.59
N ASP A 95 19.44 -6.62 -3.60
CA ASP A 95 18.49 -5.77 -2.86
C ASP A 95 18.87 -4.30 -3.13
N PHE A 96 18.22 -3.68 -4.10
CA PHE A 96 18.58 -2.32 -4.52
C PHE A 96 18.15 -1.22 -3.55
N SER A 97 17.49 -1.56 -2.44
CA SER A 97 17.30 -0.61 -1.34
C SER A 97 18.63 -0.13 -0.73
N ARG A 98 19.70 -0.91 -0.93
CA ARG A 98 21.05 -0.65 -0.39
C ARG A 98 22.00 0.03 -1.38
N ALA A 99 21.59 0.15 -2.64
CA ALA A 99 22.50 0.58 -3.72
C ALA A 99 22.86 2.07 -3.68
N ALA A 100 22.05 2.92 -3.02
CA ALA A 100 22.30 4.36 -2.90
C ALA A 100 23.12 4.76 -1.66
N ALA A 101 23.44 3.82 -0.77
CA ALA A 101 24.12 4.13 0.49
C ALA A 101 25.63 4.37 0.28
N GLY A 102 26.13 5.56 0.65
CA GLY A 102 27.56 5.91 0.60
C GLY A 102 27.80 7.40 0.48
N GLN A 103 29.08 7.81 0.49
CA GLN A 103 29.52 9.21 0.35
C GLN A 103 30.06 9.53 -1.07
N GLY A 104 30.13 8.54 -1.96
CA GLY A 104 30.57 8.70 -3.35
C GLY A 104 29.46 9.21 -4.29
N SER A 105 29.76 9.28 -5.59
CA SER A 105 28.75 9.50 -6.61
C SER A 105 27.73 8.34 -6.63
N LEU A 106 26.55 8.58 -7.22
CA LEU A 106 25.51 7.54 -7.34
C LEU A 106 26.04 6.28 -8.05
N GLU A 107 26.83 6.45 -9.11
CA GLU A 107 27.43 5.35 -9.86
C GLU A 107 28.48 4.60 -9.03
N GLU A 108 29.33 5.30 -8.29
CA GLU A 108 30.32 4.68 -7.40
C GLU A 108 29.65 3.87 -6.31
N ASN A 109 28.65 4.43 -5.62
CA ASN A 109 27.91 3.74 -4.58
C ASN A 109 27.21 2.48 -5.11
N PHE A 110 26.57 2.59 -6.28
CA PHE A 110 25.93 1.48 -6.96
C PHE A 110 26.95 0.37 -7.31
N ASN A 111 28.11 0.73 -7.90
CA ASN A 111 29.16 -0.22 -8.23
C ASN A 111 29.77 -0.89 -7.00
N ILE A 112 29.99 -0.15 -5.90
CA ILE A 112 30.50 -0.71 -4.64
C ILE A 112 29.53 -1.77 -4.12
N TYR A 113 28.23 -1.46 -4.07
CA TYR A 113 27.20 -2.38 -3.64
C TYR A 113 27.15 -3.64 -4.54
N CYS A 114 27.03 -3.47 -5.85
CA CYS A 114 26.94 -4.58 -6.80
C CYS A 114 28.21 -5.45 -6.78
N ASN A 115 29.39 -4.85 -6.68
CA ASN A 115 30.65 -5.58 -6.56
C ASN A 115 30.67 -6.44 -5.29
N SER A 116 30.23 -5.89 -4.16
CA SER A 116 30.16 -6.65 -2.89
C SER A 116 29.25 -7.89 -3.02
N VAL A 117 28.10 -7.74 -3.69
CA VAL A 117 27.17 -8.86 -3.93
C VAL A 117 27.78 -9.90 -4.87
N LEU A 118 28.40 -9.46 -5.97
CA LEU A 118 29.04 -10.33 -6.95
C LEU A 118 30.25 -11.09 -6.39
N ASP A 119 31.04 -10.44 -5.55
CA ASP A 119 32.16 -11.09 -4.85
C ASP A 119 31.68 -12.13 -3.83
N GLY A 120 30.58 -11.82 -3.15
CA GLY A 120 29.90 -12.77 -2.26
C GLY A 120 29.35 -13.97 -3.02
N PHE A 121 28.77 -13.75 -4.20
CA PHE A 121 28.25 -14.79 -5.08
C PHE A 121 29.37 -15.76 -5.53
N ILE A 122 30.46 -15.25 -6.06
CA ILE A 122 31.59 -16.09 -6.50
C ILE A 122 32.19 -16.87 -5.33
N LYS A 123 32.35 -16.25 -4.16
CA LYS A 123 32.85 -16.95 -2.96
C LYS A 123 31.93 -18.08 -2.51
N LYS A 124 30.62 -17.86 -2.58
CA LYS A 124 29.61 -18.86 -2.22
C LYS A 124 29.68 -20.08 -3.12
N TYR A 125 29.82 -19.87 -4.42
CA TYR A 125 29.85 -20.94 -5.41
C TYR A 125 31.27 -21.33 -5.86
N ALA A 126 32.31 -21.02 -5.08
CA ALA A 126 33.70 -21.23 -5.47
C ALA A 126 34.02 -22.69 -5.88
N ALA A 127 33.32 -23.66 -5.31
CA ALA A 127 33.51 -25.09 -5.64
C ALA A 127 33.05 -25.46 -7.07
N TYR A 128 32.27 -24.59 -7.72
CA TYR A 128 31.76 -24.80 -9.09
C TYR A 128 32.59 -24.10 -10.16
N TYR A 129 33.63 -23.36 -9.76
CA TYR A 129 34.54 -22.64 -10.66
C TYR A 129 35.86 -23.33 -10.73
N ASP A 130 36.28 -23.73 -11.93
CA ASP A 130 37.53 -24.41 -12.21
C ASP A 130 38.65 -23.44 -12.64
N GLU A 131 39.79 -23.99 -13.10
CA GLU A 131 40.97 -23.23 -13.52
C GLU A 131 40.72 -22.29 -14.71
N ASP A 132 39.65 -22.51 -15.48
CA ASP A 132 39.27 -21.64 -16.59
C ASP A 132 38.66 -20.30 -16.12
N PHE A 133 38.29 -20.18 -14.83
CA PHE A 133 37.83 -18.94 -14.24
C PHE A 133 38.96 -18.20 -13.53
N ASN A 134 39.42 -17.10 -14.14
CA ASN A 134 40.48 -16.29 -13.53
C ASN A 134 39.92 -15.47 -12.34
N MET A 135 39.96 -16.07 -11.15
CA MET A 135 39.46 -15.50 -9.91
C MET A 135 40.19 -14.19 -9.53
N GLU A 136 41.51 -14.11 -9.74
CA GLU A 136 42.32 -12.93 -9.41
C GLU A 136 41.93 -11.75 -10.30
N GLU A 137 41.80 -11.96 -11.60
CA GLU A 137 41.36 -10.97 -12.55
C GLU A 137 39.93 -10.49 -12.24
N TYR A 138 39.02 -11.43 -11.96
CA TYR A 138 37.63 -11.12 -11.61
C TYR A 138 37.55 -10.21 -10.38
N LEU A 139 38.25 -10.55 -9.30
CA LEU A 139 38.25 -9.75 -8.07
C LEU A 139 38.94 -8.38 -8.28
N GLY A 140 39.83 -8.26 -9.25
CA GLY A 140 40.48 -7.01 -9.61
C GLY A 140 39.60 -6.00 -10.35
N PHE A 141 38.45 -6.41 -10.91
CA PHE A 141 37.55 -5.48 -11.59
C PHE A 141 36.88 -4.52 -10.60
N SER A 142 36.96 -3.22 -10.89
CA SER A 142 36.30 -2.16 -10.09
C SER A 142 34.84 -1.93 -10.48
N GLY A 143 34.44 -2.26 -11.71
CA GLY A 143 33.09 -2.05 -12.22
C GLY A 143 32.24 -3.33 -12.21
N ALA A 144 31.03 -3.27 -11.68
CA ALA A 144 30.13 -4.40 -11.61
C ALA A 144 29.78 -4.99 -13.00
N SER A 145 29.73 -4.17 -14.03
CA SER A 145 29.50 -4.61 -15.40
C SER A 145 30.60 -5.53 -15.93
N TYR A 146 31.85 -5.29 -15.57
CA TYR A 146 32.97 -6.16 -15.97
C TYR A 146 32.88 -7.52 -15.28
N LYS A 147 32.54 -7.53 -13.99
CA LYS A 147 32.33 -8.77 -13.22
C LYS A 147 31.19 -9.60 -13.78
N LEU A 148 30.06 -8.96 -14.13
CA LEU A 148 28.94 -9.65 -14.78
C LEU A 148 29.34 -10.23 -16.13
N ASN A 149 30.10 -9.52 -16.96
CA ASN A 149 30.56 -10.02 -18.27
C ASN A 149 31.49 -11.22 -18.12
N ALA A 150 32.43 -11.19 -17.18
CA ALA A 150 33.31 -12.32 -16.90
C ALA A 150 32.50 -13.56 -16.43
N LEU A 151 31.55 -13.37 -15.52
CA LEU A 151 30.64 -14.41 -15.07
C LEU A 151 29.80 -14.99 -16.21
N ASN A 152 29.24 -14.13 -17.07
CA ASN A 152 28.45 -14.54 -18.24
C ASN A 152 29.28 -15.38 -19.21
N THR A 153 30.52 -14.96 -19.50
CA THR A 153 31.42 -15.67 -20.40
C THR A 153 31.73 -17.07 -19.89
N TYR A 154 32.09 -17.17 -18.61
CA TYR A 154 32.37 -18.47 -17.98
C TYR A 154 31.12 -19.36 -17.93
N SER A 155 29.99 -18.84 -17.45
CA SER A 155 28.75 -19.60 -17.31
C SER A 155 28.27 -20.18 -18.64
N LYS A 156 28.38 -19.42 -19.73
CA LYS A 156 28.08 -19.91 -21.08
C LYS A 156 29.01 -21.04 -21.53
N SER A 157 30.29 -20.94 -21.23
CA SER A 157 31.28 -21.98 -21.63
C SER A 157 31.07 -23.29 -20.87
N LYS A 158 30.56 -23.23 -19.63
CA LYS A 158 30.38 -24.40 -18.75
C LYS A 158 28.92 -24.88 -18.67
N GLY A 159 27.97 -24.15 -19.28
CA GLY A 159 26.53 -24.47 -19.17
C GLY A 159 25.95 -24.26 -17.77
N THR A 160 26.55 -23.36 -16.96
CA THR A 160 26.10 -23.07 -15.60
C THR A 160 24.72 -22.42 -15.61
N GLN A 161 23.79 -22.93 -14.82
CA GLN A 161 22.44 -22.39 -14.71
C GLN A 161 22.42 -21.23 -13.68
N LEU A 162 22.08 -20.02 -14.14
CA LEU A 162 22.04 -18.81 -13.32
C LEU A 162 20.60 -18.32 -13.16
N TYR A 163 20.21 -18.00 -11.94
CA TYR A 163 18.94 -17.34 -11.62
C TYR A 163 19.21 -15.98 -10.97
N LEU A 164 18.64 -14.93 -11.54
CA LEU A 164 18.71 -13.57 -10.99
C LEU A 164 17.45 -13.23 -10.22
N ILE A 165 17.61 -12.85 -8.96
CA ILE A 165 16.53 -12.29 -8.14
C ILE A 165 16.88 -10.85 -7.79
N ILE A 166 15.93 -9.92 -8.03
CA ILE A 166 16.08 -8.51 -7.67
C ILE A 166 14.92 -8.07 -6.77
N ASP A 167 15.24 -7.68 -5.55
CA ASP A 167 14.32 -7.02 -4.64
C ASP A 167 14.47 -5.51 -4.75
N GLU A 168 13.32 -4.81 -4.66
CA GLU A 168 13.24 -3.36 -4.71
C GLU A 168 13.97 -2.73 -5.92
N TYR A 169 13.80 -3.31 -7.13
CA TYR A 169 14.44 -2.86 -8.37
C TYR A 169 14.27 -1.36 -8.65
N ASP A 170 13.23 -0.77 -8.13
CA ASP A 170 12.85 0.63 -8.31
C ASP A 170 13.26 1.55 -7.15
N ASN A 171 13.73 1.02 -6.03
CA ASN A 171 14.04 1.83 -4.85
C ASN A 171 15.17 2.83 -5.09
N PHE A 172 16.24 2.37 -5.77
CA PHE A 172 17.37 3.23 -6.12
C PHE A 172 16.92 4.43 -6.96
N THR A 173 16.16 4.19 -8.02
CA THR A 173 15.68 5.22 -8.95
C THR A 173 14.58 6.09 -8.35
N ASN A 174 13.67 5.53 -7.55
CA ASN A 174 12.62 6.29 -6.87
C ASN A 174 13.19 7.27 -5.83
N ASN A 175 14.24 6.88 -5.11
CA ASN A 175 14.93 7.78 -4.18
C ASN A 175 15.55 8.96 -4.95
N ILE A 176 16.19 8.70 -6.08
CA ILE A 176 16.79 9.74 -6.92
C ILE A 176 15.71 10.67 -7.50
N LEU A 177 14.62 10.12 -8.02
CA LEU A 177 13.51 10.92 -8.54
C LEU A 177 12.93 11.85 -7.45
N SER A 178 12.82 11.36 -6.22
CA SER A 178 12.23 12.12 -5.10
C SER A 178 13.17 13.12 -4.45
N GLU A 179 14.49 12.90 -4.49
CA GLU A 179 15.49 13.70 -3.77
C GLU A 179 16.30 14.61 -4.71
N GLU A 180 16.72 14.08 -5.86
CA GLU A 180 17.58 14.77 -6.85
C GLU A 180 16.78 15.36 -8.03
N GLY A 181 15.57 14.83 -8.28
CA GLY A 181 14.66 15.27 -9.31
C GLY A 181 14.82 14.54 -10.65
N GLU A 182 13.94 14.94 -11.58
CA GLU A 182 13.73 14.26 -12.87
C GLU A 182 14.97 14.25 -13.77
N ALA A 183 15.73 15.35 -13.83
CA ALA A 183 16.90 15.45 -14.68
C ALA A 183 18.00 14.42 -14.32
N VAL A 184 18.25 14.21 -13.03
CA VAL A 184 19.21 13.21 -12.54
C VAL A 184 18.68 11.81 -12.79
N TYR A 185 17.39 11.57 -12.56
CA TYR A 185 16.72 10.30 -12.87
C TYR A 185 16.88 9.93 -14.35
N HIS A 186 16.62 10.86 -15.28
CA HIS A 186 16.78 10.64 -16.71
C HIS A 186 18.23 10.33 -17.12
N ALA A 187 19.20 11.01 -16.51
CA ALA A 187 20.61 10.73 -16.76
C ALA A 187 21.00 9.27 -16.40
N LEU A 188 20.29 8.64 -15.48
CA LEU A 188 20.55 7.26 -15.02
C LEU A 188 19.80 6.19 -15.80
N THR A 189 18.57 6.50 -16.21
CA THR A 189 17.64 5.52 -16.79
C THR A 189 17.52 5.61 -18.30
N HIS A 190 17.94 6.73 -18.93
CA HIS A 190 17.85 6.97 -20.36
C HIS A 190 19.22 6.82 -21.08
N ALA A 191 19.16 6.66 -22.38
CA ALA A 191 20.22 6.60 -23.38
C ALA A 191 21.58 5.96 -22.97
N GLN A 192 22.38 6.63 -22.15
CA GLN A 192 23.71 6.18 -21.73
C GLN A 192 23.83 6.06 -20.20
N GLY A 193 22.69 5.99 -19.50
CA GLY A 193 22.68 5.87 -18.05
C GLY A 193 23.22 4.53 -17.56
N PHE A 194 24.12 4.56 -16.57
CA PHE A 194 24.79 3.36 -16.07
C PHE A 194 23.81 2.33 -15.52
N TYR A 195 22.71 2.75 -14.91
CA TYR A 195 21.69 1.88 -14.37
C TYR A 195 21.00 1.06 -15.46
N ARG A 196 20.57 1.72 -16.52
CA ARG A 196 20.00 1.06 -17.71
C ARG A 196 20.98 0.12 -18.38
N ASP A 197 22.24 0.54 -18.55
CA ASP A 197 23.27 -0.27 -19.16
C ASP A 197 23.59 -1.53 -18.33
N PHE A 198 23.54 -1.42 -17.02
CA PHE A 198 23.65 -2.57 -16.13
C PHE A 198 22.54 -3.61 -16.36
N PHE A 199 21.28 -3.17 -16.50
CA PHE A 199 20.15 -4.06 -16.78
C PHE A 199 20.21 -4.72 -18.16
N LYS A 200 20.79 -4.06 -19.15
CA LYS A 200 21.00 -4.65 -20.50
C LYS A 200 21.89 -5.90 -20.46
N LEU A 201 22.81 -6.00 -19.50
CA LEU A 201 23.70 -7.15 -19.35
C LEU A 201 22.96 -8.42 -18.94
N PHE A 202 21.80 -8.31 -18.31
CA PHE A 202 21.02 -9.46 -17.87
C PHE A 202 20.46 -10.27 -19.04
N LYS A 203 20.28 -9.64 -20.21
CA LYS A 203 19.75 -10.29 -21.40
C LYS A 203 20.66 -11.40 -21.90
N GLY A 204 20.14 -12.63 -21.91
CA GLY A 204 20.87 -13.80 -22.38
C GLY A 204 22.01 -14.26 -21.46
N MET A 205 22.07 -13.75 -20.23
CA MET A 205 22.97 -14.20 -19.19
C MET A 205 22.32 -15.19 -18.24
N PHE A 206 21.11 -14.89 -17.79
CA PHE A 206 20.37 -15.68 -16.83
C PHE A 206 19.33 -16.56 -17.54
N GLN A 207 19.12 -17.79 -17.03
CA GLN A 207 18.06 -18.67 -17.48
C GLN A 207 16.72 -18.27 -16.90
N ARG A 208 16.74 -17.74 -15.67
CA ARG A 208 15.54 -17.21 -15.02
C ARG A 208 15.82 -15.87 -14.33
N ILE A 209 14.83 -15.01 -14.35
CA ILE A 209 14.86 -13.71 -13.65
C ILE A 209 13.53 -13.49 -12.93
N MET A 210 13.59 -13.08 -11.66
CA MET A 210 12.44 -12.58 -10.92
C MET A 210 12.76 -11.25 -10.28
N MET A 211 11.98 -10.21 -10.61
CA MET A 211 12.14 -8.88 -10.05
C MET A 211 10.87 -8.46 -9.31
N MET A 212 11.03 -7.87 -8.13
CA MET A 212 9.92 -7.28 -7.39
C MET A 212 10.20 -5.83 -7.00
N GLY A 213 9.17 -5.00 -7.09
CA GLY A 213 9.23 -3.58 -6.73
C GLY A 213 7.87 -2.99 -6.41
N VAL A 214 7.79 -1.67 -6.40
CA VAL A 214 6.57 -0.89 -6.11
C VAL A 214 6.16 0.00 -7.27
N SER A 215 7.12 0.52 -8.03
CA SER A 215 6.86 1.53 -9.07
C SER A 215 6.77 0.93 -10.47
N PRO A 216 5.72 1.28 -11.25
CA PRO A 216 5.62 0.89 -12.65
C PRO A 216 6.54 1.72 -13.56
N VAL A 217 7.02 2.86 -13.08
CA VAL A 217 7.80 3.85 -13.85
C VAL A 217 9.15 3.29 -14.24
N THR A 218 9.93 2.84 -13.27
CA THR A 218 11.28 2.32 -13.49
C THR A 218 11.32 1.14 -14.47
N VAL A 219 10.31 0.25 -14.42
CA VAL A 219 10.22 -0.87 -15.37
C VAL A 219 10.10 -0.40 -16.80
N ASN A 220 9.32 0.64 -17.08
CA ASN A 220 9.17 1.17 -18.43
C ASN A 220 10.51 1.73 -18.94
N ASP A 221 11.19 2.54 -18.16
CA ASP A 221 12.42 3.19 -18.56
C ASP A 221 13.57 2.19 -18.76
N LEU A 222 13.57 1.10 -17.99
CA LEU A 222 14.48 -0.01 -18.18
C LEU A 222 14.10 -0.90 -19.38
N ASN A 223 12.80 -1.05 -19.67
CA ASN A 223 12.28 -1.96 -20.71
C ASN A 223 12.73 -1.58 -22.13
N SER A 224 13.06 -0.31 -22.41
CA SER A 224 13.65 0.04 -23.72
C SER A 224 15.00 -0.66 -23.96
N GLY A 225 15.59 -1.29 -22.91
CA GLY A 225 16.75 -2.19 -22.99
C GLY A 225 16.46 -3.65 -22.62
N TYR A 226 15.28 -3.94 -22.01
CA TYR A 226 14.94 -5.24 -21.39
C TYR A 226 13.51 -5.68 -21.75
N ASN A 227 13.21 -5.80 -23.03
CA ASN A 227 11.86 -6.11 -23.58
C ASN A 227 11.42 -7.58 -23.43
N ILE A 228 11.70 -8.26 -22.32
CA ILE A 228 11.50 -9.72 -22.22
C ILE A 228 10.69 -10.16 -21.00
N GLY A 229 10.38 -9.26 -20.07
CA GLY A 229 9.74 -9.66 -18.81
C GLY A 229 8.21 -9.79 -18.91
N THR A 230 7.65 -10.89 -18.40
CA THR A 230 6.21 -11.06 -18.19
C THR A 230 5.79 -10.36 -16.89
N ASN A 231 4.80 -9.47 -16.99
CA ASN A 231 4.24 -8.75 -15.87
C ASN A 231 3.17 -9.60 -15.15
N LEU A 232 3.42 -9.99 -13.92
CA LEU A 232 2.48 -10.75 -13.09
C LEU A 232 1.54 -9.87 -12.27
N SER A 233 1.70 -8.55 -12.30
CA SER A 233 1.06 -7.63 -11.35
C SER A 233 -0.45 -7.62 -11.43
N MET A 234 -1.02 -7.73 -12.64
CA MET A 234 -2.46 -7.72 -12.85
C MET A 234 -3.00 -9.07 -13.35
N ASP A 235 -2.19 -10.12 -13.31
CA ASP A 235 -2.62 -11.48 -13.62
C ASP A 235 -3.45 -12.05 -12.46
N PRO A 236 -4.69 -12.53 -12.73
CA PRO A 236 -5.57 -13.11 -11.72
C PRO A 236 -4.96 -14.29 -10.97
N MET A 237 -4.09 -15.08 -11.62
CA MET A 237 -3.44 -16.25 -11.00
C MET A 237 -2.53 -15.83 -9.84
N PHE A 238 -1.95 -14.62 -9.90
CA PHE A 238 -1.00 -14.09 -8.92
C PHE A 238 -1.61 -13.03 -7.99
N ASN A 239 -2.94 -12.82 -8.04
CA ASN A 239 -3.61 -11.85 -7.17
C ASN A 239 -3.36 -12.13 -5.69
N MET A 240 -3.38 -13.41 -5.29
CA MET A 240 -3.25 -13.84 -3.89
C MET A 240 -1.83 -14.31 -3.52
N MET A 241 -0.84 -14.09 -4.39
CA MET A 241 0.53 -14.55 -4.18
C MET A 241 1.20 -13.86 -2.98
N LEU A 242 0.95 -12.57 -2.79
CA LEU A 242 1.50 -11.77 -1.70
C LEU A 242 0.35 -11.15 -0.86
N GLY A 243 0.65 -10.84 0.40
CA GLY A 243 -0.35 -10.50 1.40
C GLY A 243 -1.00 -11.74 2.01
N PHE A 244 -2.01 -11.54 2.85
CA PHE A 244 -2.78 -12.64 3.41
C PHE A 244 -4.24 -12.59 2.93
N SER A 245 -4.79 -13.73 2.53
CA SER A 245 -6.23 -13.92 2.38
C SER A 245 -6.90 -13.99 3.75
N GLU A 246 -8.22 -13.78 3.82
CA GLU A 246 -8.95 -13.93 5.08
C GLU A 246 -8.77 -15.32 5.69
N ASN A 247 -8.76 -16.38 4.86
CA ASN A 247 -8.55 -17.75 5.34
C ASN A 247 -7.16 -17.91 6.01
N GLU A 248 -6.10 -17.40 5.40
CA GLU A 248 -4.76 -17.45 5.99
C GLU A 248 -4.67 -16.66 7.32
N VAL A 249 -5.38 -15.53 7.42
CA VAL A 249 -5.47 -14.78 8.68
C VAL A 249 -6.24 -15.57 9.73
N ARG A 250 -7.36 -16.21 9.35
CA ARG A 250 -8.14 -17.08 10.23
C ARG A 250 -7.32 -18.26 10.76
N GLU A 251 -6.62 -18.96 9.88
CA GLU A 251 -5.74 -20.07 10.25
C GLU A 251 -4.65 -19.61 11.23
N MET A 252 -4.06 -18.44 11.00
CA MET A 252 -3.08 -17.84 11.91
C MET A 252 -3.68 -17.56 13.29
N ILE A 253 -4.86 -16.97 13.36
CA ILE A 253 -5.55 -16.67 14.63
C ILE A 253 -5.90 -17.97 15.35
N GLU A 254 -6.48 -18.97 14.65
CA GLU A 254 -6.85 -20.26 15.25
C GLU A 254 -5.61 -20.97 15.82
N TYR A 255 -4.47 -20.96 15.11
CA TYR A 255 -3.23 -21.49 15.67
C TYR A 255 -2.87 -20.85 17.02
N TYR A 256 -2.98 -19.49 17.15
CA TYR A 256 -2.68 -18.83 18.43
C TYR A 256 -3.79 -19.02 19.48
N ARG A 257 -5.00 -19.36 19.07
CA ARG A 257 -6.07 -19.78 19.99
C ARG A 257 -5.82 -21.19 20.53
N GLU A 258 -5.47 -22.13 19.68
CA GLU A 258 -5.14 -23.52 20.07
C GLU A 258 -3.98 -23.59 21.07
N VAL A 259 -2.96 -22.76 20.90
CA VAL A 259 -1.84 -22.67 21.86
C VAL A 259 -2.18 -21.79 23.09
N GLY A 260 -3.40 -21.27 23.19
CA GLY A 260 -3.91 -20.55 24.38
C GLY A 260 -3.43 -19.11 24.52
N LEU A 261 -2.85 -18.50 23.47
CA LEU A 261 -2.38 -17.11 23.47
C LEU A 261 -3.47 -16.10 23.11
N ILE A 262 -4.47 -16.52 22.34
CA ILE A 262 -5.66 -15.73 22.01
C ILE A 262 -6.88 -16.43 22.61
N LYS A 263 -7.73 -15.67 23.32
CA LYS A 263 -8.92 -16.22 24.02
C LYS A 263 -10.23 -15.75 23.41
N VAL A 264 -10.20 -14.72 22.57
CA VAL A 264 -11.40 -14.17 21.92
C VAL A 264 -11.74 -14.96 20.65
N PRO A 265 -13.00 -14.89 20.17
CA PRO A 265 -13.40 -15.52 18.92
C PRO A 265 -12.61 -14.96 17.73
N THR A 266 -12.30 -15.80 16.75
CA THR A 266 -11.60 -15.41 15.51
C THR A 266 -12.35 -14.33 14.74
N ASP A 267 -13.67 -14.43 14.65
CA ASP A 267 -14.51 -13.46 13.94
C ASP A 267 -14.39 -12.05 14.53
N GLN A 268 -14.19 -11.91 15.82
CA GLN A 268 -13.98 -10.61 16.46
C GLN A 268 -12.69 -9.97 15.90
N LEU A 269 -11.56 -10.69 15.91
CA LEU A 269 -10.29 -10.15 15.43
C LEU A 269 -10.30 -9.85 13.92
N ILE A 270 -10.99 -10.70 13.14
CA ILE A 270 -11.19 -10.43 11.71
C ILE A 270 -12.00 -9.14 11.51
N THR A 271 -13.08 -8.97 12.27
CA THR A 271 -13.92 -7.76 12.22
C THR A 271 -13.12 -6.51 12.59
N ASP A 272 -12.26 -6.60 13.60
CA ASP A 272 -11.39 -5.49 14.02
C ASP A 272 -10.37 -5.11 12.96
N MET A 273 -9.75 -6.09 12.29
CA MET A 273 -8.68 -5.87 11.32
C MET A 273 -9.17 -5.50 9.92
N LYS A 274 -10.32 -6.00 9.47
CA LYS A 274 -10.83 -5.79 8.10
C LYS A 274 -10.89 -4.31 7.68
N PRO A 275 -11.49 -3.40 8.47
CA PRO A 275 -11.57 -1.99 8.09
C PRO A 275 -10.20 -1.33 7.88
N TRP A 276 -9.15 -1.87 8.52
CA TRP A 276 -7.82 -1.25 8.59
C TRP A 276 -6.80 -1.81 7.61
N TYR A 277 -6.87 -3.10 7.27
CA TYR A 277 -5.77 -3.80 6.59
C TYR A 277 -6.17 -4.59 5.35
N ASP A 278 -7.49 -4.81 5.16
CA ASP A 278 -8.05 -5.62 4.07
C ASP A 278 -8.35 -4.79 2.81
N ASN A 279 -9.06 -5.43 1.89
CA ASN A 279 -9.67 -4.89 0.66
C ASN A 279 -8.72 -4.65 -0.52
N TYR A 280 -7.50 -5.16 -0.50
CA TYR A 280 -6.62 -5.06 -1.67
C TYR A 280 -6.97 -6.10 -2.73
N CYS A 281 -7.33 -5.64 -3.92
CA CYS A 281 -7.52 -6.45 -5.12
C CYS A 281 -6.56 -5.97 -6.22
N PHE A 282 -5.74 -6.89 -6.74
CA PHE A 282 -4.67 -6.57 -7.68
C PHE A 282 -4.97 -6.98 -9.13
N ALA A 283 -6.06 -7.70 -9.38
CA ALA A 283 -6.44 -8.09 -10.72
C ALA A 283 -7.95 -7.89 -10.93
N LYS A 284 -8.32 -7.16 -11.99
CA LYS A 284 -9.73 -6.86 -12.29
C LYS A 284 -10.59 -8.10 -12.54
N ASP A 285 -9.97 -9.16 -13.06
CA ASP A 285 -10.67 -10.40 -13.37
C ASP A 285 -10.82 -11.32 -12.16
N SER A 286 -10.11 -11.04 -11.07
CA SER A 286 -10.30 -11.70 -9.79
C SER A 286 -11.52 -11.20 -9.00
N LEU A 287 -12.12 -10.07 -9.35
CA LEU A 287 -13.30 -9.52 -8.65
C LEU A 287 -14.48 -10.50 -8.52
N VAL A 288 -14.56 -11.50 -9.41
CA VAL A 288 -15.64 -12.52 -9.40
C VAL A 288 -15.51 -13.48 -8.21
N THR A 289 -14.31 -13.67 -7.68
CA THR A 289 -13.98 -14.66 -6.62
C THR A 289 -13.79 -14.04 -5.25
N ASP A 290 -14.10 -12.75 -5.06
CA ASP A 290 -13.84 -11.94 -3.85
C ASP A 290 -12.40 -12.07 -3.29
N PRO A 291 -11.41 -11.62 -4.06
CA PRO A 291 -10.00 -11.90 -3.81
C PRO A 291 -9.33 -10.85 -2.95
N LYS A 292 -10.00 -10.35 -1.94
CA LYS A 292 -9.48 -9.30 -1.07
C LYS A 292 -8.31 -9.82 -0.25
N MET A 293 -7.27 -8.99 -0.18
CA MET A 293 -6.04 -9.32 0.51
C MET A 293 -5.78 -8.33 1.64
N PHE A 294 -5.35 -8.87 2.78
CA PHE A 294 -4.82 -8.10 3.88
C PHE A 294 -3.36 -7.73 3.64
N ASN A 295 -2.97 -6.55 4.10
CA ASN A 295 -1.57 -6.19 4.23
C ASN A 295 -0.93 -7.07 5.32
N SER A 296 0.03 -7.92 4.93
CA SER A 296 0.58 -8.94 5.82
C SER A 296 1.34 -8.38 7.03
N ASP A 297 2.08 -7.30 6.86
CA ASP A 297 2.85 -6.69 7.97
C ASP A 297 1.92 -6.08 9.02
N MET A 298 0.82 -5.45 8.57
CA MET A 298 -0.17 -4.87 9.48
C MET A 298 -0.92 -5.94 10.28
N VAL A 299 -1.26 -7.08 9.67
CA VAL A 299 -1.84 -8.22 10.39
C VAL A 299 -0.88 -8.76 11.46
N ILE A 300 0.40 -8.93 11.09
CA ILE A 300 1.43 -9.38 12.03
C ILE A 300 1.62 -8.38 13.17
N TYR A 301 1.62 -7.07 12.88
CA TYR A 301 1.68 -6.00 13.88
C TYR A 301 0.52 -6.09 14.86
N TYR A 302 -0.72 -6.17 14.36
CA TYR A 302 -1.93 -6.27 15.18
C TYR A 302 -1.89 -7.51 16.08
N LEU A 303 -1.67 -8.69 15.52
CA LEU A 303 -1.69 -9.95 16.27
C LEU A 303 -0.55 -10.01 17.30
N ARG A 304 0.63 -9.48 16.98
CA ARG A 304 1.73 -9.36 17.94
C ARG A 304 1.35 -8.51 19.15
N HIS A 305 0.67 -7.37 18.91
CA HIS A 305 0.19 -6.51 19.97
C HIS A 305 -0.89 -7.23 20.78
N PHE A 306 -1.86 -7.85 20.11
CA PHE A 306 -2.97 -8.54 20.75
C PHE A 306 -2.50 -9.72 21.62
N ILE A 307 -1.57 -10.54 21.14
CA ILE A 307 -0.99 -11.65 21.89
C ILE A 307 -0.28 -11.15 23.16
N ARG A 308 0.35 -9.98 23.08
CA ARG A 308 1.11 -9.43 24.21
C ARG A 308 0.24 -8.75 25.25
N PHE A 309 -0.79 -8.04 24.84
CA PHE A 309 -1.56 -7.13 25.71
C PHE A 309 -3.04 -7.53 25.87
N GLY A 310 -3.55 -8.47 25.09
CA GLY A 310 -4.94 -8.93 25.13
C GLY A 310 -5.96 -7.93 24.55
N LYS A 311 -5.48 -6.87 23.87
CA LYS A 311 -6.32 -5.85 23.24
C LYS A 311 -5.74 -5.40 21.90
N ALA A 312 -6.57 -4.78 21.06
CA ALA A 312 -6.13 -4.11 19.84
C ALA A 312 -5.09 -3.01 20.14
N PRO A 313 -4.18 -2.67 19.20
CA PRO A 313 -3.30 -1.52 19.35
C PRO A 313 -4.12 -0.22 19.37
N ASP A 314 -3.74 0.72 20.22
CA ASP A 314 -4.36 2.05 20.27
C ASP A 314 -4.13 2.79 18.92
N GLU A 315 -2.94 2.62 18.33
CA GLU A 315 -2.65 3.03 16.94
C GLU A 315 -2.66 1.81 16.04
N MET A 316 -3.67 1.73 15.16
CA MET A 316 -3.83 0.61 14.22
C MET A 316 -2.77 0.60 13.11
N VAL A 317 -2.05 1.69 12.91
CA VAL A 317 -0.95 1.80 11.95
C VAL A 317 0.37 1.59 12.68
N ASP A 318 1.20 0.68 12.17
CA ASP A 318 2.53 0.47 12.72
C ASP A 318 3.39 1.74 12.56
N PRO A 319 3.90 2.35 13.64
CA PRO A 319 4.75 3.54 13.56
C PRO A 319 5.98 3.37 12.65
N ASN A 320 6.50 2.15 12.50
CA ASN A 320 7.62 1.86 11.61
C ASN A 320 7.28 2.00 10.12
N THR A 321 5.99 2.10 9.76
CA THR A 321 5.55 2.32 8.38
C THR A 321 5.47 3.80 8.01
N MET A 322 5.49 4.70 8.97
CA MET A 322 5.33 6.15 8.74
C MET A 322 6.39 6.75 7.81
N THR A 323 7.62 6.22 7.85
CA THR A 323 8.70 6.64 6.93
C THR A 323 8.39 6.28 5.47
N ASP A 324 7.77 5.12 5.23
CA ASP A 324 7.36 4.68 3.90
C ASP A 324 6.27 5.61 3.34
N TYR A 325 5.34 6.03 4.18
CA TYR A 325 4.29 6.97 3.81
C TYR A 325 4.83 8.37 3.49
N ALA A 326 5.83 8.85 4.25
CA ALA A 326 6.48 10.12 3.96
C ALA A 326 7.21 10.12 2.60
N LYS A 327 7.86 9.01 2.22
CA LYS A 327 8.47 8.84 0.90
C LYS A 327 7.42 8.81 -0.21
N MET A 328 6.32 8.08 -0.02
CA MET A 328 5.21 8.08 -0.98
C MET A 328 4.61 9.47 -1.16
N LYS A 329 4.42 10.21 -0.06
CA LYS A 329 3.95 11.59 -0.09
C LYS A 329 4.83 12.45 -1.00
N LYS A 330 6.15 12.35 -0.90
CA LYS A 330 7.08 13.09 -1.76
C LYS A 330 6.88 12.76 -3.24
N ILE A 331 6.69 11.48 -3.60
CA ILE A 331 6.48 11.06 -5.00
C ILE A 331 5.11 11.52 -5.52
N ILE A 332 4.06 11.41 -4.70
CA ILE A 332 2.69 11.82 -5.07
C ILE A 332 2.59 13.34 -5.24
N PHE A 333 3.29 14.10 -4.39
CA PHE A 333 3.26 15.57 -4.36
C PHE A 333 4.56 16.21 -4.87
N LEU A 334 5.25 15.59 -5.85
CA LEU A 334 6.38 16.24 -6.50
C LEU A 334 5.95 17.63 -6.98
N ASP A 335 6.40 18.67 -6.27
CA ASP A 335 5.96 20.09 -6.45
C ASP A 335 6.27 20.67 -7.85
N LYS A 336 7.09 19.97 -8.63
CA LYS A 336 7.54 20.40 -9.97
C LYS A 336 6.70 19.84 -11.12
N LEU A 337 5.74 18.93 -10.83
CA LEU A 337 4.94 18.32 -11.88
C LEU A 337 3.72 19.22 -12.16
N GLN A 338 3.72 19.85 -13.32
CA GLN A 338 2.58 20.57 -13.87
C GLN A 338 1.48 19.55 -14.22
N GLY A 339 0.36 19.60 -13.56
CA GLY A 339 -0.78 18.73 -13.85
C GLY A 339 -1.87 18.84 -12.79
N ASP A 340 -3.12 18.51 -13.15
CA ASP A 340 -4.27 18.61 -12.26
C ASP A 340 -4.43 17.40 -11.32
N ARG A 341 -3.33 16.96 -10.68
CA ARG A 341 -3.34 15.87 -9.70
C ARG A 341 -4.17 16.18 -8.47
N LYS A 342 -4.27 17.49 -8.13
CA LYS A 342 -5.07 17.93 -6.99
C LYS A 342 -6.56 17.67 -7.23
N SER A 343 -7.05 17.82 -8.46
CA SER A 343 -8.45 17.51 -8.78
C SER A 343 -8.72 16.00 -8.66
N VAL A 344 -7.80 15.15 -9.11
CA VAL A 344 -7.90 13.70 -8.96
C VAL A 344 -7.95 13.30 -7.49
N LEU A 345 -7.08 13.84 -6.63
CA LEU A 345 -7.11 13.58 -5.19
C LEU A 345 -8.41 14.05 -4.54
N LYS A 346 -8.90 15.25 -4.90
CA LYS A 346 -10.19 15.77 -4.42
C LYS A 346 -11.34 14.88 -4.85
N GLU A 347 -11.35 14.39 -6.10
CA GLU A 347 -12.36 13.46 -6.58
C GLU A 347 -12.36 12.15 -5.76
N ILE A 348 -11.18 11.56 -5.53
CA ILE A 348 -11.03 10.34 -4.72
C ILE A 348 -11.54 10.57 -3.29
N ILE A 349 -11.20 11.70 -2.68
CA ILE A 349 -11.61 12.01 -1.30
C ILE A 349 -13.12 12.23 -1.23
N ASN A 350 -13.68 12.98 -2.18
CA ASN A 350 -15.10 13.36 -2.17
C ASN A 350 -16.03 12.19 -2.54
N GLN A 351 -15.60 11.29 -3.45
CA GLN A 351 -16.43 10.18 -3.93
C GLN A 351 -16.04 8.83 -3.34
N GLY A 352 -14.87 8.74 -2.69
CA GLY A 352 -14.29 7.49 -2.22
C GLY A 352 -13.73 6.61 -3.35
N TYR A 353 -13.85 7.00 -4.63
CA TYR A 353 -13.39 6.24 -5.79
C TYR A 353 -13.17 7.13 -7.02
N ILE A 354 -12.47 6.56 -8.01
CA ILE A 354 -12.30 7.14 -9.35
C ILE A 354 -12.40 6.05 -10.43
N TRP A 355 -12.85 6.41 -11.64
CA TRP A 355 -12.82 5.54 -12.80
C TRP A 355 -11.59 5.83 -13.66
N ALA A 356 -10.73 4.83 -13.86
CA ALA A 356 -9.50 4.96 -14.66
C ALA A 356 -9.24 3.74 -15.54
N GLU A 357 -8.41 3.92 -16.56
CA GLU A 357 -7.79 2.82 -17.30
C GLU A 357 -6.38 2.61 -16.73
N LEU A 358 -6.14 1.44 -16.14
CA LEU A 358 -4.83 1.15 -15.55
C LEU A 358 -3.79 0.88 -16.64
N ARG A 359 -2.64 1.53 -16.49
CA ARG A 359 -1.45 1.28 -17.30
C ARG A 359 -0.48 0.40 -16.52
N GLU A 360 0.07 -0.61 -17.19
CA GLU A 360 0.98 -1.58 -16.56
C GLU A 360 2.36 -0.98 -16.30
N SER A 361 2.80 -0.07 -17.16
CA SER A 361 4.04 0.69 -17.03
C SER A 361 3.95 1.97 -17.86
N PHE A 362 4.67 3.00 -17.47
CA PHE A 362 4.79 4.28 -18.19
C PHE A 362 6.09 4.97 -17.79
N PRO A 363 6.68 5.81 -18.69
CA PRO A 363 7.93 6.50 -18.40
C PRO A 363 7.75 7.61 -17.35
N ALA A 364 8.86 8.02 -16.73
CA ALA A 364 8.83 9.10 -15.72
C ALA A 364 8.35 10.43 -16.29
N GLU A 365 8.58 10.70 -17.56
CA GLU A 365 8.12 11.89 -18.28
C GLU A 365 6.59 12.03 -18.24
N ASP A 366 5.88 10.91 -18.31
CA ASP A 366 4.43 10.86 -18.31
C ASP A 366 3.81 10.97 -16.89
N LEU A 367 4.64 11.06 -15.86
CA LEU A 367 4.15 11.28 -14.48
C LEU A 367 3.34 12.57 -14.33
N VAL A 368 3.51 13.53 -15.22
CA VAL A 368 2.72 14.78 -15.26
C VAL A 368 1.30 14.57 -15.79
N ASP A 369 1.06 13.47 -16.52
CA ASP A 369 -0.26 13.16 -17.10
C ASP A 369 -1.26 12.78 -16.00
N PRO A 370 -2.35 13.56 -15.81
CA PRO A 370 -3.38 13.25 -14.81
C PRO A 370 -4.03 11.88 -15.02
N ASP A 371 -4.10 11.38 -16.25
CA ASP A 371 -4.71 10.09 -16.57
C ASP A 371 -3.88 8.89 -16.08
N LEU A 372 -2.58 9.09 -15.86
CA LEU A 372 -1.67 8.06 -15.34
C LEU A 372 -1.54 8.08 -13.80
N PHE A 373 -1.92 9.19 -13.19
CA PHE A 373 -1.82 9.33 -11.74
C PHE A 373 -2.65 8.29 -10.96
N PRO A 374 -3.88 7.90 -11.36
CA PRO A 374 -4.59 6.78 -10.73
C PRO A 374 -3.84 5.45 -10.79
N SER A 375 -3.09 5.17 -11.89
CA SER A 375 -2.26 3.97 -11.99
C SER A 375 -1.11 4.00 -10.98
N LEU A 376 -0.47 5.15 -10.81
CA LEU A 376 0.57 5.33 -9.80
C LEU A 376 0.03 5.07 -8.39
N LEU A 377 -1.11 5.70 -8.04
CA LEU A 377 -1.76 5.51 -6.74
C LEU A 377 -2.14 4.04 -6.49
N TYR A 378 -2.61 3.34 -7.52
CA TYR A 378 -2.94 1.92 -7.44
C TYR A 378 -1.71 1.06 -7.12
N TYR A 379 -0.59 1.22 -7.84
CA TYR A 379 0.62 0.44 -7.59
C TYR A 379 1.26 0.74 -6.22
N TYR A 380 1.14 1.96 -5.73
CA TYR A 380 1.57 2.31 -4.37
C TYR A 380 0.60 1.82 -3.27
N GLY A 381 -0.54 1.21 -3.64
CA GLY A 381 -1.53 0.71 -2.68
C GLY A 381 -2.40 1.79 -2.06
N MET A 382 -2.40 2.99 -2.63
CA MET A 382 -3.30 4.08 -2.23
C MET A 382 -4.72 3.87 -2.80
N LEU A 383 -4.84 3.12 -3.89
CA LEU A 383 -6.11 2.70 -4.48
C LEU A 383 -6.11 1.19 -4.71
N THR A 384 -7.29 0.61 -4.76
CA THR A 384 -7.55 -0.81 -5.05
C THR A 384 -8.67 -0.96 -6.06
N ILE A 385 -8.71 -2.07 -6.80
CA ILE A 385 -9.78 -2.36 -7.74
C ILE A 385 -11.02 -2.80 -6.98
N ILE A 386 -12.14 -2.06 -7.14
CA ILE A 386 -13.44 -2.35 -6.51
C ILE A 386 -14.56 -2.62 -7.53
N GLY A 387 -14.26 -2.46 -8.83
CA GLY A 387 -15.22 -2.71 -9.89
C GLY A 387 -14.59 -2.59 -11.27
N LYS A 388 -15.31 -3.03 -12.30
CA LYS A 388 -14.88 -2.91 -13.70
C LYS A 388 -16.04 -2.56 -14.63
N ARG A 389 -15.75 -1.79 -15.69
CA ARG A 389 -16.68 -1.47 -16.77
C ARG A 389 -15.92 -1.30 -18.09
N GLY A 390 -16.00 -2.30 -18.96
CA GLY A 390 -15.23 -2.32 -20.19
C GLY A 390 -13.72 -2.34 -19.91
N ARG A 391 -12.99 -1.36 -20.45
CA ARG A 391 -11.54 -1.19 -20.22
C ARG A 391 -11.22 -0.49 -18.90
N ARG A 392 -12.18 0.27 -18.35
CA ARG A 392 -11.99 1.04 -17.13
C ARG A 392 -12.24 0.20 -15.89
N VAL A 393 -11.49 0.48 -14.86
CA VAL A 393 -11.70 -0.06 -13.52
C VAL A 393 -12.19 1.05 -12.57
N LYS A 394 -13.02 0.66 -11.62
CA LYS A 394 -13.38 1.51 -10.49
C LYS A 394 -12.33 1.30 -9.41
N LEU A 395 -11.58 2.33 -9.09
CA LEU A 395 -10.54 2.33 -8.08
C LEU A 395 -11.06 3.03 -6.83
N GLY A 396 -11.00 2.38 -5.69
CA GLY A 396 -11.43 2.92 -4.40
C GLY A 396 -10.30 2.94 -3.37
N ILE A 397 -10.50 3.67 -2.29
CA ILE A 397 -9.62 3.64 -1.12
C ILE A 397 -9.77 2.27 -0.44
N PRO A 398 -8.68 1.49 -0.25
CA PRO A 398 -8.80 0.12 0.23
C PRO A 398 -9.31 0.03 1.68
N ASN A 399 -8.82 0.88 2.57
CA ASN A 399 -9.09 0.77 3.99
C ASN A 399 -8.83 2.06 4.76
N GLU A 400 -9.11 2.04 6.07
CA GLU A 400 -8.98 3.20 6.95
C GLU A 400 -7.52 3.66 7.13
N ASN A 401 -6.55 2.76 7.08
CA ASN A 401 -5.15 3.14 7.11
C ASN A 401 -4.81 4.08 5.93
N VAL A 402 -5.22 3.72 4.72
CA VAL A 402 -4.98 4.54 3.53
C VAL A 402 -5.88 5.78 3.52
N ARG A 403 -7.13 5.67 3.97
CA ARG A 403 -8.06 6.82 4.08
C ARG A 403 -7.49 7.92 4.96
N ARG A 404 -6.93 7.56 6.13
CA ARG A 404 -6.27 8.52 7.02
C ARG A 404 -5.07 9.21 6.39
N GLN A 405 -4.34 8.53 5.51
CA GLN A 405 -3.25 9.16 4.77
C GLN A 405 -3.76 10.21 3.79
N TYR A 406 -4.82 9.90 3.03
CA TYR A 406 -5.45 10.90 2.15
C TYR A 406 -5.91 12.12 2.92
N TYR A 407 -6.62 11.93 4.02
CA TYR A 407 -7.05 13.05 4.87
C TYR A 407 -5.87 13.82 5.47
N GLY A 408 -4.81 13.12 5.92
CA GLY A 408 -3.59 13.75 6.39
C GLY A 408 -2.94 14.67 5.34
N TYR A 409 -2.90 14.25 4.08
CA TYR A 409 -2.35 15.05 2.99
C TYR A 409 -3.19 16.32 2.73
N VAL A 410 -4.50 16.17 2.77
CA VAL A 410 -5.43 17.30 2.58
C VAL A 410 -5.40 18.26 3.76
N LEU A 411 -5.33 17.74 4.99
CA LEU A 411 -5.20 18.56 6.19
C LEU A 411 -3.90 19.38 6.21
N ASP A 412 -2.78 18.82 5.74
CA ASP A 412 -1.53 19.57 5.62
C ASP A 412 -1.66 20.77 4.65
N GLU A 413 -2.47 20.64 3.59
CA GLU A 413 -2.77 21.74 2.68
C GLU A 413 -3.71 22.76 3.34
N TYR A 414 -4.80 22.30 3.96
CA TYR A 414 -5.78 23.18 4.61
C TYR A 414 -5.23 23.91 5.82
N ASN A 415 -4.40 23.27 6.64
CA ASN A 415 -3.83 23.87 7.86
C ASN A 415 -2.92 25.08 7.60
N ARG A 416 -2.41 25.24 6.37
CA ARG A 416 -1.67 26.43 5.98
C ARG A 416 -2.54 27.71 6.12
N ASP A 417 -3.81 27.60 5.79
CA ASP A 417 -4.77 28.71 5.75
C ASP A 417 -5.75 28.68 6.93
N ALA A 418 -6.25 27.49 7.32
CA ALA A 418 -7.30 27.32 8.32
C ALA A 418 -6.90 27.74 9.73
N LYS A 419 -5.60 27.62 10.08
CA LYS A 419 -5.04 27.96 11.41
C LYS A 419 -5.76 27.26 12.57
N ILE A 420 -6.23 26.02 12.35
CA ILE A 420 -6.89 25.22 13.38
C ILE A 420 -5.84 24.68 14.37
N ASN A 421 -6.10 24.87 15.67
CA ASN A 421 -5.28 24.28 16.72
C ASN A 421 -5.80 22.87 17.06
N ASN A 422 -4.97 21.85 16.82
CA ASN A 422 -5.36 20.44 17.02
C ASN A 422 -5.69 20.12 18.49
N ASN A 423 -5.04 20.74 19.47
CA ASN A 423 -5.36 20.50 20.88
C ASN A 423 -6.75 21.03 21.25
N HIS A 424 -7.09 22.24 20.75
CA HIS A 424 -8.44 22.78 20.95
C HIS A 424 -9.53 21.95 20.24
N LEU A 425 -9.17 21.30 19.14
CA LEU A 425 -10.08 20.44 18.41
C LEU A 425 -10.27 19.10 19.14
N ALA A 426 -9.21 18.57 19.76
CA ALA A 426 -9.27 17.33 20.53
C ALA A 426 -10.28 17.41 21.69
N ASP A 427 -10.27 18.50 22.49
CA ASP A 427 -11.26 18.69 23.56
C ASP A 427 -12.71 18.66 23.04
N ARG A 428 -12.94 19.17 21.83
CA ARG A 428 -14.26 19.18 21.20
C ARG A 428 -14.67 17.81 20.66
N TYR A 429 -13.69 17.03 20.23
CA TYR A 429 -13.93 15.64 19.84
C TYR A 429 -14.34 14.77 21.02
N ASP A 430 -13.75 14.99 22.20
CA ASP A 430 -14.15 14.29 23.42
C ASP A 430 -15.61 14.61 23.77
N VAL A 431 -16.01 15.88 23.74
CA VAL A 431 -17.41 16.31 23.95
C VAL A 431 -18.36 15.69 22.91
N MET A 432 -17.94 15.61 21.67
CA MET A 432 -18.71 14.95 20.60
C MET A 432 -18.87 13.45 20.86
N ALA A 433 -17.80 12.76 21.19
CA ALA A 433 -17.78 11.30 21.29
C ALA A 433 -18.44 10.78 22.58
N LEU A 434 -18.25 11.49 23.70
CA LEU A 434 -18.65 11.05 25.03
C LEU A 434 -19.97 11.68 25.48
N ASP A 435 -20.21 12.96 25.15
CA ASP A 435 -21.38 13.72 25.63
C ASP A 435 -22.47 13.91 24.55
N GLY A 436 -22.22 13.48 23.30
CA GLY A 436 -23.19 13.57 22.20
C GLY A 436 -23.36 14.97 21.61
N ASN A 437 -22.47 15.92 21.89
CA ASN A 437 -22.56 17.28 21.39
C ASN A 437 -21.51 17.58 20.31
N ILE A 438 -21.85 17.41 19.04
CA ILE A 438 -21.00 17.68 17.89
C ILE A 438 -20.84 19.17 17.56
N LYS A 439 -21.76 20.02 18.03
CA LYS A 439 -21.84 21.43 17.64
C LYS A 439 -20.54 22.21 17.85
N PRO A 440 -19.84 22.13 19.03
CA PRO A 440 -18.59 22.84 19.22
C PRO A 440 -17.48 22.45 18.23
N ALA A 441 -17.44 21.16 17.82
CA ALA A 441 -16.47 20.70 16.83
C ALA A 441 -16.76 21.28 15.45
N ILE A 442 -18.00 21.24 14.98
CA ILE A 442 -18.41 21.78 13.68
C ILE A 442 -18.21 23.31 13.63
N GLU A 443 -18.59 24.03 14.68
CA GLU A 443 -18.39 25.50 14.75
C GLU A 443 -16.91 25.87 14.64
N TYR A 444 -16.03 25.16 15.31
CA TYR A 444 -14.60 25.41 15.25
C TYR A 444 -13.97 25.05 13.88
N ILE A 445 -14.44 23.94 13.28
CA ILE A 445 -14.05 23.57 11.91
C ILE A 445 -14.54 24.62 10.91
N ALA A 446 -15.74 25.18 11.10
CA ALA A 446 -16.30 26.23 10.26
C ALA A 446 -15.50 27.55 10.31
N GLU A 447 -14.97 27.91 11.49
CA GLU A 447 -14.05 29.05 11.60
C GLU A 447 -12.77 28.84 10.74
N GLY A 448 -12.22 27.62 10.75
CA GLY A 448 -11.10 27.24 9.89
C GLY A 448 -11.46 27.32 8.40
N TYR A 449 -12.63 26.82 8.01
CA TYR A 449 -13.10 26.86 6.62
C TYR A 449 -13.19 28.30 6.09
N ARG A 450 -13.69 29.23 6.88
CA ARG A 450 -13.77 30.66 6.53
C ARG A 450 -12.40 31.25 6.17
N ASN A 451 -11.32 30.76 6.78
CA ASN A 451 -9.96 31.24 6.55
C ASN A 451 -9.30 30.65 5.28
N CYS A 452 -9.85 29.55 4.74
CA CYS A 452 -9.27 28.84 3.61
C CYS A 452 -9.65 29.46 2.26
N THR A 453 -8.88 30.43 1.80
CA THR A 453 -9.13 31.12 0.50
C THR A 453 -8.94 30.23 -0.70
N SER A 454 -8.09 29.21 -0.62
CA SER A 454 -7.82 28.24 -1.70
C SER A 454 -9.00 27.35 -2.06
N ILE A 455 -9.98 27.19 -1.16
CA ILE A 455 -11.17 26.35 -1.35
C ILE A 455 -12.30 27.14 -2.03
N HIS A 456 -12.34 28.45 -1.85
CA HIS A 456 -13.45 29.30 -2.25
C HIS A 456 -13.52 29.58 -3.75
N SER A 457 -12.48 29.28 -4.50
CA SER A 457 -12.39 29.57 -5.95
C SER A 457 -13.01 28.49 -6.85
N SER A 458 -13.61 27.41 -6.30
CA SER A 458 -14.08 26.29 -7.10
C SER A 458 -15.60 26.27 -7.28
N ILE A 459 -16.04 25.83 -8.47
CA ILE A 459 -17.45 25.69 -8.88
C ILE A 459 -18.22 24.63 -8.05
N GLN A 460 -17.52 23.84 -7.22
CA GLN A 460 -18.08 22.72 -6.43
C GLN A 460 -18.02 23.00 -4.93
N ALA A 461 -18.58 24.10 -4.48
CA ALA A 461 -18.46 24.56 -3.09
C ALA A 461 -18.99 23.55 -2.05
N GLU A 462 -20.11 22.88 -2.31
CA GLU A 462 -20.72 21.90 -1.40
C GLU A 462 -19.84 20.66 -1.18
N ARG A 463 -19.32 20.06 -2.26
CA ARG A 463 -18.43 18.90 -2.16
C ARG A 463 -17.09 19.23 -1.51
N ASN A 464 -16.56 20.42 -1.76
CA ASN A 464 -15.33 20.86 -1.10
C ASN A 464 -15.54 21.07 0.40
N LEU A 465 -16.68 21.59 0.79
CA LEU A 465 -17.09 21.74 2.19
C LEU A 465 -17.22 20.38 2.87
N GLN A 466 -17.91 19.43 2.23
CA GLN A 466 -18.07 18.06 2.72
C GLN A 466 -16.71 17.39 2.95
N GLY A 467 -15.81 17.46 1.96
CA GLY A 467 -14.45 16.92 2.08
C GLY A 467 -13.62 17.58 3.18
N PHE A 468 -13.76 18.91 3.36
CA PHE A 468 -13.09 19.63 4.42
C PHE A 468 -13.57 19.18 5.81
N ILE A 469 -14.87 19.15 6.03
CA ILE A 469 -15.46 18.69 7.30
C ILE A 469 -15.07 17.22 7.58
N ALA A 470 -15.20 16.36 6.57
CA ALA A 470 -14.84 14.95 6.70
C ALA A 470 -13.37 14.74 7.11
N ALA A 471 -12.44 15.52 6.54
CA ALA A 471 -11.02 15.43 6.85
C ALA A 471 -10.74 15.76 8.33
N TYR A 472 -11.32 16.85 8.83
CA TYR A 472 -11.16 17.21 10.25
C TYR A 472 -11.88 16.24 11.19
N LEU A 473 -13.10 15.81 10.89
CA LEU A 473 -13.82 14.83 11.71
C LEU A 473 -13.09 13.47 11.77
N ASN A 474 -12.50 13.04 10.65
CA ASN A 474 -11.69 11.81 10.62
C ASN A 474 -10.43 11.91 11.51
N HIS A 475 -9.88 13.11 11.67
CA HIS A 475 -8.72 13.35 12.53
C HIS A 475 -9.02 13.06 14.01
N SER A 476 -10.29 13.06 14.44
CA SER A 476 -10.69 12.68 15.81
C SER A 476 -10.24 11.27 16.18
N GLY A 477 -10.21 10.37 15.21
CA GLY A 477 -9.91 8.95 15.42
C GLY A 477 -11.04 8.14 16.06
N TYR A 478 -12.06 8.76 16.64
CA TYR A 478 -13.18 8.11 17.32
C TYR A 478 -14.17 7.41 16.38
N TYR A 479 -14.17 7.80 15.09
CA TYR A 479 -15.17 7.36 14.13
C TYR A 479 -14.55 6.91 12.81
N TYR A 480 -15.21 5.95 12.17
CA TYR A 480 -15.09 5.71 10.74
C TYR A 480 -16.01 6.69 10.02
N ILE A 481 -15.46 7.59 9.21
CA ILE A 481 -16.22 8.58 8.46
C ILE A 481 -16.47 8.04 7.05
N ILE A 482 -17.75 7.79 6.73
CA ILE A 482 -18.18 7.34 5.40
C ILE A 482 -18.93 8.47 4.73
N GLN A 483 -18.42 8.91 3.59
CA GLN A 483 -19.07 9.91 2.74
C GLN A 483 -20.03 9.21 1.78
N GLU A 484 -21.14 9.88 1.43
CA GLU A 484 -22.12 9.42 0.45
C GLU A 484 -22.57 7.96 0.73
N MET A 485 -22.82 7.63 1.98
CA MET A 485 -23.30 6.31 2.35
C MET A 485 -24.74 6.11 1.89
N GLU A 486 -24.99 5.07 1.08
CA GLU A 486 -26.35 4.73 0.66
C GLU A 486 -27.16 4.18 1.86
N LEU A 487 -28.20 4.92 2.26
CA LEU A 487 -29.10 4.61 3.36
C LEU A 487 -30.54 4.79 2.90
N ASN A 488 -31.35 3.74 3.02
CA ASN A 488 -32.79 3.75 2.74
C ASN A 488 -33.18 4.50 1.44
N GLY A 489 -32.45 4.23 0.34
CA GLY A 489 -32.74 4.79 -0.99
C GLY A 489 -32.25 6.22 -1.23
N GLY A 490 -31.38 6.76 -0.38
CA GLY A 490 -30.69 8.03 -0.57
C GLY A 490 -29.23 7.93 -0.13
N TYR A 491 -28.48 9.03 -0.24
CA TYR A 491 -27.06 9.10 0.12
C TYR A 491 -26.87 10.12 1.24
N CYS A 492 -26.45 9.65 2.41
CA CYS A 492 -26.12 10.51 3.54
C CYS A 492 -24.74 11.14 3.34
N ASP A 493 -24.63 12.46 3.43
CA ASP A 493 -23.37 13.16 3.18
C ASP A 493 -22.22 12.65 4.04
N LEU A 494 -22.42 12.53 5.35
CA LEU A 494 -21.42 11.95 6.27
C LEU A 494 -22.09 11.03 7.29
N THR A 495 -21.68 9.78 7.31
CA THR A 495 -22.07 8.80 8.33
C THR A 495 -20.86 8.55 9.24
N MET A 496 -21.02 8.78 10.57
CA MET A 496 -19.97 8.63 11.56
C MET A 496 -20.24 7.39 12.40
N ILE A 497 -19.52 6.30 12.12
CA ILE A 497 -19.65 5.01 12.80
C ILE A 497 -18.63 4.94 13.94
N PRO A 498 -19.03 4.71 15.22
CA PRO A 498 -18.11 4.62 16.33
C PRO A 498 -17.08 3.50 16.18
N ASP A 499 -15.81 3.79 16.43
CA ASP A 499 -14.75 2.78 16.51
C ASP A 499 -14.65 2.23 17.93
N LEU A 500 -15.56 1.34 18.28
CA LEU A 500 -15.62 0.75 19.62
C LEU A 500 -14.51 -0.26 19.89
N THR A 501 -13.79 -0.69 18.90
CA THR A 501 -12.61 -1.58 19.05
C THR A 501 -11.49 -0.85 19.78
N ARG A 502 -11.26 0.40 19.44
CA ARG A 502 -10.21 1.24 20.06
C ARG A 502 -10.75 2.08 21.22
N PHE A 503 -11.95 2.58 21.07
CA PHE A 503 -12.60 3.54 21.99
C PHE A 503 -13.96 3.01 22.44
N PRO A 504 -14.00 2.00 23.31
CA PRO A 504 -15.26 1.41 23.78
C PRO A 504 -16.15 2.38 24.55
N GLU A 505 -15.55 3.49 25.06
CA GLU A 505 -16.24 4.56 25.77
C GLU A 505 -17.06 5.48 24.86
N VAL A 506 -16.86 5.48 23.54
CA VAL A 506 -17.67 6.29 22.60
C VAL A 506 -19.14 5.92 22.75
N ALA A 507 -19.94 6.93 23.07
CA ALA A 507 -21.34 6.73 23.45
C ALA A 507 -22.34 7.09 22.36
N HIS A 508 -21.94 7.81 21.32
CA HIS A 508 -22.81 8.44 20.32
C HIS A 508 -22.37 8.16 18.90
N ALA A 509 -23.32 8.14 17.95
CA ALA A 509 -23.11 8.03 16.51
C ALA A 509 -23.82 9.17 15.79
N TYR A 510 -23.44 9.48 14.54
CA TYR A 510 -23.97 10.65 13.83
C TYR A 510 -24.30 10.35 12.38
N LEU A 511 -25.40 10.94 11.90
CA LEU A 511 -25.72 11.15 10.49
C LEU A 511 -25.72 12.65 10.24
N LEU A 512 -24.93 13.12 9.29
CA LEU A 512 -24.80 14.54 8.97
C LEU A 512 -25.29 14.77 7.54
N GLU A 513 -26.11 15.80 7.35
CA GLU A 513 -26.56 16.30 6.05
C GLU A 513 -26.12 17.75 5.91
N LEU A 514 -25.40 18.05 4.82
CA LEU A 514 -24.85 19.37 4.53
C LEU A 514 -25.66 20.03 3.42
N LYS A 515 -25.94 21.32 3.56
CA LYS A 515 -26.54 22.14 2.50
C LYS A 515 -25.73 23.41 2.33
N TYR A 516 -25.54 23.78 1.07
CA TYR A 516 -24.78 24.97 0.70
C TYR A 516 -25.68 25.98 0.00
N LEU A 517 -25.76 27.19 0.55
CA LEU A 517 -26.46 28.34 0.01
C LEU A 517 -25.43 29.34 -0.55
N LYS A 518 -25.80 30.01 -1.63
CA LYS A 518 -25.00 31.14 -2.14
C LYS A 518 -25.09 32.33 -1.18
N THR A 519 -24.09 33.18 -1.16
CA THR A 519 -24.05 34.37 -0.30
C THR A 519 -25.27 35.29 -0.47
N GLY A 520 -25.89 35.30 -1.65
CA GLY A 520 -27.06 36.11 -1.97
C GLY A 520 -28.41 35.47 -1.65
N ASP A 521 -28.47 34.21 -1.28
CA ASP A 521 -29.70 33.48 -1.01
C ASP A 521 -30.37 34.03 0.26
N THR A 522 -31.70 33.96 0.31
CA THR A 522 -32.52 34.51 1.41
C THR A 522 -32.55 33.56 2.61
N ASP A 523 -32.98 34.06 3.76
CA ASP A 523 -33.19 33.21 4.95
C ASP A 523 -34.36 32.24 4.77
N GLU A 524 -35.30 32.56 3.85
CA GLU A 524 -36.43 31.70 3.48
C GLU A 524 -35.91 30.46 2.71
N GLU A 525 -34.99 30.66 1.78
CA GLU A 525 -34.27 29.57 1.08
C GLU A 525 -33.43 28.71 2.06
N GLY A 526 -32.81 29.38 3.05
CA GLY A 526 -32.09 28.69 4.12
C GLY A 526 -33.00 27.80 4.97
N ASN A 527 -34.16 28.28 5.35
CA ASN A 527 -35.14 27.48 6.10
C ASN A 527 -35.66 26.31 5.26
N LYS A 528 -35.88 26.52 3.94
CA LYS A 528 -36.27 25.42 3.04
C LYS A 528 -35.21 24.35 2.94
N ALA A 529 -33.94 24.72 2.75
CA ALA A 529 -32.81 23.78 2.75
C ALA A 529 -32.69 22.99 4.06
N LEU A 530 -32.99 23.63 5.20
CA LEU A 530 -33.02 22.96 6.49
C LEU A 530 -34.12 21.90 6.56
N GLU A 531 -35.32 22.18 6.10
CA GLU A 531 -36.44 21.21 6.09
C GLU A 531 -36.17 20.05 5.12
N GLU A 532 -35.51 20.32 3.99
CA GLU A 532 -35.04 19.30 3.06
C GLU A 532 -34.01 18.35 3.75
N ALA A 533 -33.00 18.91 4.44
CA ALA A 533 -32.01 18.16 5.16
C ALA A 533 -32.65 17.30 6.28
N ARG A 534 -33.62 17.85 7.02
CA ARG A 534 -34.38 17.11 8.04
C ARG A 534 -35.10 15.90 7.45
N THR A 535 -35.81 16.12 6.34
CA THR A 535 -36.57 15.07 5.67
C THR A 535 -35.66 13.93 5.21
N GLN A 536 -34.49 14.27 4.66
CA GLN A 536 -33.49 13.31 4.22
C GLN A 536 -32.92 12.51 5.41
N LEU A 537 -32.55 13.19 6.51
CA LEU A 537 -32.03 12.54 7.70
C LEU A 537 -33.05 11.59 8.35
N GLU A 538 -34.34 11.97 8.37
CA GLU A 538 -35.42 11.09 8.84
C GLU A 538 -35.59 9.86 7.96
N GLN A 539 -35.44 10.00 6.63
CA GLN A 539 -35.46 8.90 5.68
C GLN A 539 -34.27 7.95 5.93
N TYR A 540 -33.06 8.49 6.08
CA TYR A 540 -31.85 7.69 6.32
C TYR A 540 -31.92 6.92 7.63
N ALA A 541 -32.43 7.54 8.70
CA ALA A 541 -32.55 6.93 10.01
C ALA A 541 -33.46 5.67 10.05
N GLN A 542 -34.27 5.46 9.01
CA GLN A 542 -35.11 4.27 8.87
C GLN A 542 -34.38 3.07 8.29
N ASP A 543 -33.09 3.20 7.88
CA ASP A 543 -32.33 2.09 7.34
C ASP A 543 -32.11 0.99 8.42
N THR A 544 -32.57 -0.21 8.10
CA THR A 544 -32.55 -1.35 9.04
C THR A 544 -31.15 -1.83 9.42
N ARG A 545 -30.11 -1.41 8.68
CA ARG A 545 -28.71 -1.76 8.96
C ARG A 545 -28.09 -0.88 10.05
N LEU A 546 -28.63 0.33 10.29
CA LEU A 546 -28.05 1.30 11.21
C LEU A 546 -27.87 0.79 12.64
N PRO A 547 -28.82 0.10 13.27
CA PRO A 547 -28.62 -0.41 14.64
C PRO A 547 -27.39 -1.31 14.77
N GLN A 548 -27.14 -2.15 13.77
CA GLN A 548 -25.96 -3.02 13.73
C GLN A 548 -24.70 -2.22 13.40
N LEU A 549 -24.73 -1.34 12.40
CA LEU A 549 -23.60 -0.51 11.99
C LEU A 549 -23.13 0.40 13.13
N MET A 550 -24.08 0.99 13.88
CA MET A 550 -23.79 1.90 14.99
C MET A 550 -23.61 1.16 16.34
N ASN A 551 -23.55 -0.17 16.31
CA ASN A 551 -23.41 -1.00 17.51
C ASN A 551 -24.44 -0.66 18.61
N GLY A 552 -25.67 -0.32 18.23
CA GLY A 552 -26.75 0.06 19.14
C GLY A 552 -26.57 1.41 19.85
N LYS A 553 -25.60 2.23 19.45
CA LYS A 553 -25.41 3.58 20.03
C LYS A 553 -26.49 4.54 19.54
N PRO A 554 -26.88 5.55 20.37
CA PRO A 554 -27.76 6.63 19.96
C PRO A 554 -27.25 7.34 18.71
N ILE A 555 -28.13 7.58 17.76
CA ILE A 555 -27.81 8.23 16.48
C ILE A 555 -28.33 9.66 16.50
N HIS A 556 -27.41 10.62 16.42
CA HIS A 556 -27.74 12.03 16.29
C HIS A 556 -27.86 12.39 14.81
N LYS A 557 -28.96 13.05 14.42
CA LYS A 557 -29.24 13.50 13.07
C LYS A 557 -28.99 15.01 13.01
N ILE A 558 -27.96 15.43 12.31
CA ILE A 558 -27.48 16.81 12.33
C ILE A 558 -27.57 17.42 10.94
N ALA A 559 -28.34 18.46 10.79
CA ALA A 559 -28.37 19.31 9.61
C ALA A 559 -27.39 20.47 9.76
N ILE A 560 -26.52 20.67 8.76
CA ILE A 560 -25.48 21.68 8.72
C ILE A 560 -25.68 22.53 7.47
N ILE A 561 -26.02 23.81 7.63
CA ILE A 561 -26.32 24.72 6.54
C ILE A 561 -25.25 25.80 6.47
N TYR A 562 -24.59 25.92 5.33
CA TYR A 562 -23.64 26.99 5.03
C TYR A 562 -24.24 28.01 4.07
N LYS A 563 -23.90 29.30 4.26
CA LYS A 563 -24.24 30.38 3.36
C LYS A 563 -22.95 31.08 2.91
N GLY A 564 -22.52 30.82 1.69
CA GLY A 564 -21.17 31.18 1.26
C GLY A 564 -20.12 30.42 2.09
N ASN A 565 -19.23 31.18 2.75
CA ASN A 565 -18.17 30.60 3.56
C ASN A 565 -18.52 30.49 5.04
N ASP A 566 -19.70 30.88 5.45
CA ASP A 566 -20.13 30.98 6.83
C ASP A 566 -21.10 29.86 7.20
N LEU A 567 -20.91 29.28 8.37
CA LEU A 567 -21.88 28.39 8.98
C LEU A 567 -23.14 29.21 9.34
N TRP A 568 -24.20 29.03 8.57
CA TRP A 568 -25.45 29.73 8.81
C TRP A 568 -26.25 29.09 9.94
N LYS A 569 -26.32 27.74 9.95
CA LYS A 569 -27.07 27.02 10.98
C LYS A 569 -26.57 25.57 11.14
N ILE A 570 -26.54 25.12 12.39
CA ILE A 570 -26.39 23.72 12.77
C ILE A 570 -27.50 23.36 13.74
N THR A 571 -28.19 22.26 13.47
CA THR A 571 -29.31 21.81 14.33
C THR A 571 -29.42 20.30 14.33
N GLU A 572 -29.81 19.76 15.47
CA GLU A 572 -30.23 18.37 15.60
C GLU A 572 -31.69 18.22 15.18
N CYS A 573 -32.03 17.12 14.48
CA CYS A 573 -33.33 16.87 13.86
C CYS A 573 -34.08 15.74 14.55
#